data_adfaf89f4a2fd957f1542807ae7475a7
#
_entry.id   adfaf89f4a2fd957f1542807ae7475a7
#
_cell.length_a   1.000
_cell.length_b   1.000
_cell.length_c   1.000
_cell.angle_alpha   90.00
_cell.angle_beta   90.00
_cell.angle_gamma   90.00
#
_symmetry.space_group_name_H-M   'P 1'
#
loop_
_entity.id
_entity.type
_entity.pdbx_description
1 polymer ?
#
loop_
_entity_poly.entity_id
_entity_poly.type
_entity_poly.pdbx_seq_one_letter_code
_entity_poly.pdbx_strand_id
1 'polypeptide(L)'
;VLEILKAPYGFFERDDRVRLLKARRSPEVQPFHWVNFKLQGGPYVITMLDVVKKFETFLDPEYQLLYRYSISQVIWYKNRPVFVIRFRPAKEVQFPAFEGEMYVDRDSYALLFARFSLDNNGLSLAGESLVKKKPRGFKVRPQFVHYEVYFS
;
A
#
# COMPACT_ATOMS: atom_id res chain seq x y z
N VAL A 1 5.20 15.43 3.65
CA VAL A 1 4.21 14.89 4.57
C VAL A 1 2.85 15.38 4.14
N LEU A 2 1.93 14.47 3.97
CA LEU A 2 0.53 14.76 3.66
C LEU A 2 -0.32 14.35 4.85
N GLU A 3 -1.29 15.17 5.18
CA GLU A 3 -2.39 14.83 6.07
C GLU A 3 -3.62 14.56 5.21
N ILE A 4 -4.22 13.40 5.39
CA ILE A 4 -5.42 12.99 4.66
C ILE A 4 -6.54 12.86 5.68
N LEU A 5 -7.49 13.77 5.61
CA LEU A 5 -8.71 13.74 6.40
C LEU A 5 -9.76 12.96 5.61
N LYS A 6 -9.97 11.73 6.02
CA LYS A 6 -10.96 10.85 5.42
C LYS A 6 -12.37 11.30 5.76
N ALA A 7 -13.23 11.40 4.76
CA ALA A 7 -14.64 11.61 4.99
C ALA A 7 -15.27 10.37 5.66
N PRO A 8 -16.15 10.53 6.67
CA PRO A 8 -16.85 9.41 7.25
C PRO A 8 -17.72 8.72 6.18
N TYR A 9 -17.81 7.40 6.26
CA TYR A 9 -18.76 6.65 5.44
C TYR A 9 -20.19 7.15 5.72
N GLY A 10 -20.87 7.60 4.68
CA GLY A 10 -22.24 8.11 4.80
C GLY A 10 -22.97 8.02 3.47
N PHE A 11 -24.30 8.22 3.49
CA PHE A 11 -25.19 8.17 2.32
C PHE A 11 -24.85 9.17 1.21
N PHE A 12 -23.97 10.13 1.48
CA PHE A 12 -23.48 11.11 0.50
C PHE A 12 -21.97 10.92 0.34
N GLU A 13 -21.52 10.69 -0.89
CA GLU A 13 -20.10 10.71 -1.22
C GLU A 13 -19.53 12.09 -0.87
N ARG A 14 -18.62 12.12 0.10
CA ARG A 14 -17.84 13.31 0.44
C ARG A 14 -16.39 13.03 0.08
N ASP A 15 -15.79 13.99 -0.61
CA ASP A 15 -14.38 13.91 -0.97
C ASP A 15 -13.47 13.97 0.27
N ASP A 16 -12.44 13.14 0.26
CA ASP A 16 -11.35 13.21 1.24
C ASP A 16 -10.60 14.54 1.08
N ARG A 17 -10.28 15.19 2.19
CA ARG A 17 -9.48 16.42 2.18
C ARG A 17 -8.01 16.06 2.32
N VAL A 18 -7.18 16.56 1.41
CA VAL A 18 -5.73 16.38 1.45
C VAL A 18 -5.07 17.71 1.75
N ARG A 19 -4.27 17.74 2.82
CA ARG A 19 -3.48 18.90 3.23
C ARG A 19 -1.99 18.58 3.14
N LEU A 20 -1.24 19.40 2.41
CA LEU A 20 0.21 19.32 2.39
C LEU A 20 0.78 19.99 3.65
N LEU A 21 1.32 19.21 4.58
CA LEU A 21 1.92 19.70 5.81
C LEU A 21 3.39 20.10 5.61
N LYS A 22 4.13 19.29 4.87
CA LYS A 22 5.56 19.50 4.66
C LYS A 22 6.01 18.92 3.33
N ALA A 23 6.69 19.73 2.54
CA ALA A 23 7.41 19.28 1.36
C ALA A 23 8.91 19.60 1.53
N ARG A 24 9.76 18.71 1.05
CA ARG A 24 11.21 18.93 0.99
C ARG A 24 11.65 18.71 -0.45
N ARG A 25 12.36 19.70 -0.98
CA ARG A 25 13.06 19.58 -2.25
C ARG A 25 14.55 19.59 -1.95
N SER A 26 15.29 18.62 -2.44
CA SER A 26 16.74 18.65 -2.36
C SER A 26 17.27 19.73 -3.33
N PRO A 27 18.08 20.70 -2.86
CA PRO A 27 18.66 21.73 -3.72
C PRO A 27 19.71 21.17 -4.69
N GLU A 28 20.27 20.01 -4.39
CA GLU A 28 21.37 19.38 -5.15
C GLU A 28 20.89 18.42 -6.26
N VAL A 29 19.59 18.25 -6.41
CA VAL A 29 19.08 17.48 -7.54
C VAL A 29 19.32 18.32 -8.79
N GLN A 30 20.41 18.05 -9.47
CA GLN A 30 20.60 18.47 -10.85
C GLN A 30 19.32 18.23 -11.62
N PRO A 31 18.89 19.10 -12.53
CA PRO A 31 17.72 18.87 -13.36
C PRO A 31 18.01 17.70 -14.30
N PHE A 32 17.99 16.51 -13.72
CA PHE A 32 17.98 15.29 -14.49
C PHE A 32 16.70 15.31 -15.30
N HIS A 33 16.75 14.90 -16.53
CA HIS A 33 15.58 14.85 -17.43
C HIS A 33 14.52 13.82 -16.96
N TRP A 34 14.22 13.78 -15.67
CA TRP A 34 13.15 13.01 -15.03
C TRP A 34 11.76 13.34 -15.55
N VAL A 35 11.65 14.45 -16.29
CA VAL A 35 10.42 14.86 -16.96
C VAL A 35 9.81 13.75 -17.82
N ASN A 36 10.64 12.81 -18.26
CA ASN A 36 10.22 11.71 -19.12
C ASN A 36 9.99 10.37 -18.40
N PHE A 37 10.23 10.30 -17.08
CA PHE A 37 10.01 9.08 -16.30
C PHE A 37 9.05 9.36 -15.14
N LYS A 38 7.95 8.62 -15.06
CA LYS A 38 6.95 8.79 -14.01
C LYS A 38 6.50 7.41 -13.50
N LEU A 39 6.74 7.15 -12.23
CA LEU A 39 6.19 5.98 -11.54
C LEU A 39 4.74 6.23 -11.11
N GLN A 40 4.02 5.16 -10.87
CA GLN A 40 2.76 5.22 -10.17
C GLN A 40 3.01 5.75 -8.75
N GLY A 41 2.28 6.76 -8.35
CA GLY A 41 2.43 7.39 -7.04
C GLY A 41 1.65 8.71 -6.95
N GLY A 42 1.87 9.41 -5.85
CA GLY A 42 1.21 10.68 -5.55
C GLY A 42 0.03 10.53 -4.59
N PRO A 43 -0.58 11.66 -4.17
CA PRO A 43 -1.62 11.67 -3.12
C PRO A 43 -2.79 10.73 -3.40
N TYR A 44 -3.24 10.66 -4.62
CA TYR A 44 -4.35 9.78 -5.02
C TYR A 44 -4.02 8.29 -4.80
N VAL A 45 -2.82 7.85 -5.19
CA VAL A 45 -2.41 6.44 -5.01
C VAL A 45 -2.25 6.10 -3.53
N ILE A 46 -1.80 7.06 -2.71
CA ILE A 46 -1.70 6.86 -1.26
C ILE A 46 -3.09 6.59 -0.65
N THR A 47 -4.14 7.24 -1.14
CA THR A 47 -5.51 6.97 -0.66
C THR A 47 -5.99 5.58 -1.05
N MET A 48 -5.52 5.04 -2.17
CA MET A 48 -5.84 3.66 -2.61
C MET A 48 -5.15 2.58 -1.76
N LEU A 49 -4.08 2.95 -1.03
CA LEU A 49 -3.38 2.05 -0.10
C LEU A 49 -4.04 1.97 1.28
N ASP A 50 -5.15 2.67 1.51
CA ASP A 50 -5.94 2.51 2.72
C ASP A 50 -6.73 1.21 2.65
N VAL A 51 -6.05 0.13 2.99
CA VAL A 51 -6.59 -1.24 2.93
C VAL A 51 -7.77 -1.50 3.87
N VAL A 52 -8.05 -0.58 4.80
CA VAL A 52 -9.20 -0.67 5.71
C VAL A 52 -10.46 -0.10 5.08
N LYS A 53 -10.33 0.97 4.29
CA LYS A 53 -11.49 1.63 3.63
C LYS A 53 -11.69 1.17 2.19
N LYS A 54 -10.61 0.80 1.51
CA LYS A 54 -10.63 0.25 0.15
C LYS A 54 -10.06 -1.16 0.21
N PHE A 55 -10.90 -2.07 0.60
CA PHE A 55 -10.52 -3.45 0.84
C PHE A 55 -10.53 -4.34 -0.41
N GLU A 56 -10.56 -3.79 -1.61
CA GLU A 56 -10.36 -4.55 -2.87
C GLU A 56 -8.96 -5.18 -2.95
N THR A 57 -8.51 -5.75 -1.83
CA THR A 57 -7.18 -6.33 -1.63
C THR A 57 -7.27 -7.56 -0.73
N PHE A 58 -6.22 -7.84 -0.01
CA PHE A 58 -6.13 -8.98 0.91
C PHE A 58 -7.08 -8.92 2.13
N LEU A 59 -7.74 -7.79 2.42
CA LEU A 59 -8.76 -7.68 3.47
C LEU A 59 -10.19 -7.82 2.94
N ASP A 60 -10.38 -7.88 1.64
CA ASP A 60 -11.69 -8.06 1.05
C ASP A 60 -12.24 -9.46 1.36
N PRO A 61 -13.46 -9.58 1.89
CA PRO A 61 -14.09 -10.87 2.13
C PRO A 61 -14.13 -11.78 0.91
N GLU A 62 -14.29 -11.23 -0.30
CA GLU A 62 -14.31 -12.00 -1.53
C GLU A 62 -12.92 -12.56 -1.88
N TYR A 63 -11.85 -11.82 -1.55
CA TYR A 63 -10.48 -12.25 -1.80
C TYR A 63 -9.86 -13.04 -0.64
N GLN A 64 -10.43 -13.00 0.56
CA GLN A 64 -9.87 -13.70 1.73
C GLN A 64 -9.63 -15.19 1.49
N LEU A 65 -10.50 -15.86 0.74
CA LEU A 65 -10.34 -17.27 0.39
C LEU A 65 -9.13 -17.56 -0.50
N LEU A 66 -8.58 -16.55 -1.15
CA LEU A 66 -7.40 -16.64 -2.00
C LEU A 66 -6.10 -16.44 -1.21
N TYR A 67 -6.20 -16.07 0.06
CA TYR A 67 -5.07 -15.80 0.93
C TYR A 67 -4.96 -16.83 2.06
N ARG A 68 -3.75 -17.00 2.56
CA ARG A 68 -3.45 -17.69 3.82
C ARG A 68 -2.99 -16.66 4.83
N TYR A 69 -3.59 -16.72 6.03
CA TYR A 69 -3.24 -15.87 7.15
C TYR A 69 -2.70 -16.73 8.29
N SER A 70 -1.73 -16.22 9.00
CA SER A 70 -1.17 -16.85 10.19
C SER A 70 -0.71 -15.82 11.19
N ILE A 71 -1.02 -16.01 12.46
CA ILE A 71 -0.42 -15.23 13.54
C ILE A 71 1.01 -15.72 13.69
N SER A 72 1.98 -14.86 13.39
CA SER A 72 3.39 -15.20 13.49
C SER A 72 3.95 -14.98 14.88
N GLN A 73 3.48 -13.95 15.57
CA GLN A 73 3.92 -13.58 16.92
C GLN A 73 2.96 -12.59 17.57
N VAL A 74 3.11 -12.42 18.87
CA VAL A 74 2.50 -11.34 19.65
C VAL A 74 3.64 -10.48 20.18
N ILE A 75 3.61 -9.20 19.90
CA ILE A 75 4.66 -8.26 20.34
C ILE A 75 4.05 -7.02 20.98
N TRP A 76 4.89 -6.21 21.61
CA TRP A 76 4.54 -4.87 22.03
C TRP A 76 4.89 -3.86 20.92
N TYR A 77 3.91 -3.11 20.47
CA TYR A 77 4.07 -2.05 19.47
C TYR A 77 3.40 -0.77 19.97
N LYS A 78 4.17 0.32 20.10
CA LYS A 78 3.69 1.60 20.66
C LYS A 78 2.94 1.43 21.98
N ASN A 79 3.50 0.66 22.90
CA ASN A 79 2.94 0.33 24.23
C ASN A 79 1.59 -0.42 24.21
N ARG A 80 1.29 -1.16 23.14
CA ARG A 80 0.11 -2.01 23.01
C ARG A 80 0.52 -3.42 22.63
N PRO A 81 -0.14 -4.44 23.15
CA PRO A 81 0.05 -5.82 22.67
C PRO A 81 -0.62 -5.97 21.32
N VAL A 82 0.12 -6.44 20.32
CA VAL A 82 -0.39 -6.61 18.95
C VAL A 82 -0.14 -8.01 18.43
N PHE A 83 -1.10 -8.51 17.66
CA PHE A 83 -0.90 -9.68 16.81
C PHE A 83 -0.16 -9.25 15.55
N VAL A 84 0.91 -9.94 15.20
CA VAL A 84 1.54 -9.83 13.88
C VAL A 84 0.97 -10.95 13.01
N ILE A 85 0.14 -10.58 12.06
CA ILE A 85 -0.54 -11.50 11.16
C ILE A 85 0.17 -11.45 9.81
N ARG A 86 0.79 -12.55 9.42
CA ARG A 86 1.32 -12.74 8.08
C ARG A 86 0.22 -13.16 7.14
N PHE A 87 0.26 -12.62 5.93
CA PHE A 87 -0.63 -13.01 4.85
C PHE A 87 0.13 -13.17 3.54
N ARG A 88 -0.31 -14.11 2.74
CA ARG A 88 0.22 -14.36 1.39
C ARG A 88 -0.85 -15.06 0.55
N PRO A 89 -0.78 -14.99 -0.78
CA PRO A 89 -1.63 -15.79 -1.66
C PRO A 89 -1.53 -17.27 -1.32
N ALA A 90 -2.66 -17.96 -1.29
CA ALA A 90 -2.74 -19.41 -1.01
C ALA A 90 -2.21 -20.24 -2.18
N LYS A 91 -2.35 -19.70 -3.38
CA LYS A 91 -1.90 -20.26 -4.65
C LYS A 91 -1.61 -19.13 -5.62
N GLU A 92 -1.02 -19.42 -6.77
CA GLU A 92 -0.85 -18.46 -7.84
C GLU A 92 -2.21 -17.93 -8.33
N VAL A 93 -2.32 -16.62 -8.47
CA VAL A 93 -3.53 -15.92 -8.88
C VAL A 93 -3.25 -15.09 -10.14
N GLN A 94 -4.30 -14.80 -10.93
CA GLN A 94 -4.17 -14.06 -12.20
C GLN A 94 -4.34 -12.55 -12.04
N PHE A 95 -4.06 -12.03 -10.85
CA PHE A 95 -4.08 -10.60 -10.56
C PHE A 95 -2.87 -10.23 -9.67
N PRO A 96 -2.47 -8.94 -9.63
CA PRO A 96 -1.40 -8.50 -8.75
C PRO A 96 -1.76 -8.71 -7.29
N ALA A 97 -1.16 -9.73 -6.66
CA ALA A 97 -1.40 -10.07 -5.27
C ALA A 97 -0.31 -9.53 -4.36
N PHE A 98 -0.68 -9.32 -3.10
CA PHE A 98 0.22 -8.81 -2.08
C PHE A 98 0.55 -9.90 -1.06
N GLU A 99 1.74 -9.79 -0.48
CA GLU A 99 2.13 -10.56 0.69
C GLU A 99 2.77 -9.65 1.72
N GLY A 100 2.64 -9.98 3.01
CA GLY A 100 3.18 -9.11 4.05
C GLY A 100 2.72 -9.42 5.45
N GLU A 101 2.73 -8.39 6.28
CA GLU A 101 2.36 -8.45 7.69
C GLU A 101 1.45 -7.30 8.09
N MET A 102 0.48 -7.61 8.94
CA MET A 102 -0.41 -6.65 9.59
C MET A 102 -0.19 -6.68 11.09
N TYR A 103 -0.20 -5.53 11.71
CA TYR A 103 -0.07 -5.33 13.15
C TYR A 103 -1.42 -4.90 13.70
N VAL A 104 -2.09 -5.83 14.34
CA VAL A 104 -3.47 -5.66 14.82
C VAL A 104 -3.47 -5.58 16.34
N ASP A 105 -4.00 -4.50 16.88
CA ASP A 105 -4.16 -4.31 18.32
C ASP A 105 -4.99 -5.48 18.89
N ARG A 106 -4.45 -6.12 19.96
CA ARG A 106 -5.07 -7.31 20.53
C ARG A 106 -6.41 -7.04 21.19
N ASP A 107 -6.58 -5.84 21.75
CA ASP A 107 -7.72 -5.53 22.59
C ASP A 107 -8.85 -4.87 21.77
N SER A 108 -8.51 -4.00 20.83
CA SER A 108 -9.48 -3.29 19.97
C SER A 108 -9.67 -3.91 18.58
N TYR A 109 -8.80 -4.84 18.20
CA TYR A 109 -8.71 -5.41 16.84
C TYR A 109 -8.49 -4.37 15.74
N ALA A 110 -8.04 -3.17 16.10
CA ALA A 110 -7.71 -2.13 15.13
C ALA A 110 -6.41 -2.45 14.41
N LEU A 111 -6.37 -2.24 13.10
CA LEU A 111 -5.15 -2.28 12.31
C LEU A 111 -4.32 -1.03 12.60
N LEU A 112 -3.12 -1.19 13.17
CA LEU A 112 -2.23 -0.09 13.53
C LEU A 112 -1.16 0.17 12.45
N PHE A 113 -0.72 -0.90 11.80
CA PHE A 113 0.33 -0.83 10.80
C PHE A 113 0.22 -2.01 9.85
N ALA A 114 0.53 -1.80 8.59
CA ALA A 114 0.68 -2.87 7.62
C ALA A 114 1.92 -2.62 6.77
N ARG A 115 2.69 -3.67 6.51
CA ARG A 115 3.77 -3.67 5.54
C ARG A 115 3.57 -4.81 4.57
N PHE A 116 3.62 -4.49 3.29
CA PHE A 116 3.35 -5.48 2.26
C PHE A 116 4.04 -5.14 0.95
N SER A 117 4.21 -6.13 0.13
CA SER A 117 4.82 -6.04 -1.20
C SER A 117 3.99 -6.85 -2.19
N LEU A 118 4.16 -6.55 -3.47
CA LEU A 118 3.69 -7.46 -4.50
C LEU A 118 4.53 -8.74 -4.43
N ASP A 119 3.88 -9.89 -4.51
CA ASP A 119 4.57 -11.16 -4.71
C ASP A 119 5.22 -11.20 -6.11
N ASN A 120 6.04 -12.20 -6.40
CA ASN A 120 6.77 -12.28 -7.67
C ASN A 120 5.84 -12.32 -8.88
N ASN A 121 4.72 -13.02 -8.78
CA ASN A 121 3.72 -13.09 -9.83
C ASN A 121 2.99 -11.75 -9.97
N GLY A 122 2.55 -11.15 -8.87
CA GLY A 122 1.90 -9.84 -8.83
C GLY A 122 2.80 -8.74 -9.39
N LEU A 123 4.10 -8.79 -9.11
CA LEU A 123 5.08 -7.86 -9.67
C LEU A 123 5.18 -7.99 -11.20
N SER A 124 5.15 -9.21 -11.72
CA SER A 124 5.13 -9.48 -13.16
C SER A 124 3.87 -8.96 -13.83
N LEU A 125 2.71 -9.22 -13.23
CA LEU A 125 1.40 -8.80 -13.73
C LEU A 125 1.21 -7.28 -13.66
N ALA A 126 1.69 -6.63 -12.57
CA ALA A 126 1.58 -5.19 -12.38
C ALA A 126 2.64 -4.38 -13.12
N GLY A 127 3.69 -5.00 -13.63
CA GLY A 127 4.94 -4.36 -14.05
C GLY A 127 4.78 -3.11 -14.93
N GLU A 128 3.92 -3.15 -15.94
CA GLU A 128 3.69 -1.98 -16.79
C GLU A 128 2.81 -0.91 -16.13
N SER A 129 1.86 -1.31 -15.29
CA SER A 129 0.96 -0.37 -14.61
C SER A 129 1.68 0.49 -13.56
N LEU A 130 2.79 0.01 -13.01
CA LEU A 130 3.62 0.74 -12.05
C LEU A 130 4.39 1.90 -12.71
N VAL A 131 4.52 1.90 -14.03
CA VAL A 131 5.26 2.92 -14.79
C VAL A 131 4.30 3.75 -15.62
N LYS A 132 3.95 4.94 -15.14
CA LYS A 132 3.00 5.84 -15.81
C LYS A 132 3.57 6.51 -17.05
N LYS A 133 4.88 6.77 -17.08
CA LYS A 133 5.58 7.39 -18.20
C LYS A 133 7.03 6.93 -18.23
N LYS A 134 7.52 6.62 -19.43
CA LYS A 134 8.93 6.27 -19.68
C LYS A 134 9.38 6.85 -21.03
N PRO A 135 10.68 7.14 -21.21
CA PRO A 135 11.22 7.54 -22.50
C PRO A 135 11.02 6.44 -23.55
N ARG A 136 10.94 6.85 -24.82
CA ARG A 136 10.90 5.89 -25.94
C ARG A 136 12.16 5.02 -25.95
N GLY A 137 11.99 3.73 -26.24
CA GLY A 137 13.11 2.77 -26.30
C GLY A 137 13.55 2.18 -24.96
N PHE A 138 13.05 2.68 -23.82
CA PHE A 138 13.37 2.11 -22.51
C PHE A 138 12.37 1.02 -22.11
N LYS A 139 12.91 -0.14 -21.71
CA LYS A 139 12.14 -1.18 -21.00
C LYS A 139 12.39 -1.02 -19.51
N VAL A 140 11.32 -0.90 -18.73
CA VAL A 140 11.39 -0.81 -17.27
C VAL A 140 10.80 -2.09 -16.69
N ARG A 141 11.57 -2.75 -15.83
CA ARG A 141 11.12 -3.94 -15.09
C ARG A 141 11.23 -3.64 -13.61
N PRO A 142 10.13 -3.35 -12.92
CA PRO A 142 10.12 -3.24 -11.47
C PRO A 142 10.60 -4.56 -10.86
N GLN A 143 11.54 -4.50 -9.94
CA GLN A 143 12.06 -5.68 -9.26
C GLN A 143 11.54 -5.81 -7.84
N PHE A 144 11.02 -4.70 -7.31
CA PHE A 144 10.55 -4.66 -5.94
C PHE A 144 9.56 -3.50 -5.77
N VAL A 145 8.47 -3.76 -5.06
CA VAL A 145 7.48 -2.75 -4.64
C VAL A 145 7.09 -3.07 -3.21
N HIS A 146 7.33 -2.13 -2.31
CA HIS A 146 7.03 -2.27 -0.88
C HIS A 146 6.20 -1.09 -0.40
N TYR A 147 5.24 -1.37 0.45
CA TYR A 147 4.36 -0.39 1.05
C TYR A 147 4.39 -0.53 2.58
N GLU A 148 4.42 0.60 3.24
CA GLU A 148 4.21 0.71 4.68
C GLU A 148 3.08 1.70 4.95
N VAL A 149 2.05 1.26 5.64
CA VAL A 149 0.86 2.06 5.93
C VAL A 149 0.64 2.09 7.43
N TYR A 150 0.63 3.28 7.98
CA TYR A 150 0.42 3.53 9.39
C TYR A 150 -0.97 4.10 9.62
N PHE A 151 -1.67 3.54 10.60
CA PHE A 151 -3.00 3.97 11.01
C PHE A 151 -2.89 4.64 12.39
N SER A 152 -3.65 5.70 12.59
CA SER A 152 -3.67 6.50 13.84
C SER A 152 -5.11 6.71 14.32
#